data_eece3773ee4b4c0007293fc8d153bd3b
#
_entry.id   eece3773ee4b4c0007293fc8d153bd3b
#
_cell.length_a   1.000
_cell.length_b   1.000
_cell.length_c   1.000
_cell.angle_alpha   90.00
_cell.angle_beta   90.00
_cell.angle_gamma   90.00
#
_symmetry.space_group_name_H-M   'P 1'
#
loop_
_entity.id
_entity.type
_entity.pdbx_description
1 polymer ?
#
loop_
_entity_poly.entity_id
_entity_poly.type
_entity_poly.pdbx_seq_one_letter_code
_entity_poly.pdbx_strand_id
1 'polypeptide(L)'
;GELGFEPGELERATAIAAHANLALQNSERYSQGKERAFIDDVTEVYNARFLLQATDREVQRAERYAKPLSVLFLDLDRFKNVNDRHGHLVGSQVLRRLSQVLKECIRQVDTLARYGGDEFTILLADTGAEAGMQIAERIRRTVAHTLFEGGGGEPIRLTISIGVAGFPEHGRDRTGLL
;
A
#
# COMPACT_ATOMS: atom_id res chain seq x y z
N GLY A 1 7.66 53.79 25.04
CA GLY A 1 8.41 52.75 25.68
C GLY A 1 8.77 51.69 24.63
N GLU A 2 10.03 51.67 24.21
CA GLU A 2 10.57 50.62 23.33
C GLU A 2 10.63 49.31 24.13
N LEU A 3 9.92 48.32 23.67
CA LEU A 3 10.06 46.93 24.12
C LEU A 3 11.36 46.37 23.50
N GLY A 4 12.50 46.74 24.09
CA GLY A 4 13.78 46.15 23.73
C GLY A 4 14.01 44.89 24.53
N PHE A 5 14.27 43.77 23.85
CA PHE A 5 14.74 42.54 24.51
C PHE A 5 16.11 42.79 25.16
N GLU A 6 16.30 42.30 26.37
CA GLU A 6 17.63 42.27 26.99
C GLU A 6 18.55 41.35 26.15
N PRO A 7 19.85 41.69 26.02
CA PRO A 7 20.79 40.89 25.21
C PRO A 7 20.79 39.40 25.56
N GLY A 8 20.61 39.02 26.81
CA GLY A 8 20.54 37.63 27.26
C GLY A 8 19.21 36.92 26.94
N GLU A 9 18.11 37.65 26.70
CA GLU A 9 16.82 37.09 26.29
C GLU A 9 16.83 36.72 24.80
N LEU A 10 17.48 37.51 23.97
CA LEU A 10 17.65 37.23 22.56
C LEU A 10 18.52 35.96 22.32
N GLU A 11 19.61 35.82 23.08
CA GLU A 11 20.45 34.60 23.02
C GLU A 11 19.66 33.34 23.42
N ARG A 12 18.89 33.42 24.51
CA ARG A 12 18.03 32.30 24.96
C ARG A 12 16.96 31.97 23.95
N ALA A 13 16.28 32.97 23.37
CA ALA A 13 15.28 32.78 22.34
C ALA A 13 15.90 32.14 21.08
N THR A 14 17.06 32.56 20.65
CA THR A 14 17.80 31.99 19.52
C THR A 14 18.21 30.53 19.79
N ALA A 15 18.70 30.22 20.97
CA ALA A 15 19.03 28.86 21.36
C ALA A 15 17.81 27.94 21.41
N ILE A 16 16.69 28.40 21.95
CA ILE A 16 15.41 27.64 21.96
C ILE A 16 14.91 27.41 20.53
N ALA A 17 14.95 28.44 19.67
CA ALA A 17 14.56 28.30 18.27
C ALA A 17 15.44 27.32 17.51
N ALA A 18 16.75 27.32 17.75
CA ALA A 18 17.70 26.37 17.16
C ALA A 18 17.40 24.91 17.61
N HIS A 19 17.14 24.70 18.90
CA HIS A 19 16.78 23.39 19.44
C HIS A 19 15.41 22.90 18.90
N ALA A 20 14.42 23.77 18.82
CA ALA A 20 13.11 23.46 18.25
C ALA A 20 13.24 23.07 16.77
N ASN A 21 14.04 23.80 15.99
CA ASN A 21 14.28 23.50 14.57
C ASN A 21 14.99 22.15 14.39
N LEU A 22 16.00 21.85 15.22
CA LEU A 22 16.67 20.55 15.19
C LEU A 22 15.72 19.40 15.57
N ALA A 23 14.85 19.59 16.56
CA ALA A 23 13.84 18.61 16.96
C ALA A 23 12.82 18.37 15.83
N LEU A 24 12.37 19.42 15.14
CA LEU A 24 11.49 19.31 13.96
C LEU A 24 12.17 18.56 12.83
N GLN A 25 13.40 18.92 12.46
CA GLN A 25 14.16 18.22 11.42
C GLN A 25 14.38 16.74 11.75
N ASN A 26 14.69 16.41 12.99
CA ASN A 26 14.84 15.02 13.43
C ASN A 26 13.51 14.26 13.38
N SER A 27 12.40 14.90 13.76
CA SER A 27 11.06 14.33 13.66
C SER A 27 10.67 14.07 12.20
N GLU A 28 10.95 15.01 11.29
CA GLU A 28 10.70 14.85 9.86
C GLU A 28 11.55 13.73 9.24
N ARG A 29 12.84 13.66 9.58
CA ARG A 29 13.72 12.57 9.13
C ARG A 29 13.25 11.21 9.64
N TYR A 30 12.79 11.15 10.89
CA TYR A 30 12.28 9.93 11.50
C TYR A 30 10.95 9.49 10.85
N SER A 31 10.06 10.45 10.55
CA SER A 31 8.82 10.19 9.81
C SER A 31 9.08 9.71 8.38
N GLN A 32 9.97 10.36 7.64
CA GLN A 32 10.38 9.95 6.29
C GLN A 32 11.05 8.57 6.29
N GLY A 33 11.88 8.28 7.30
CA GLY A 33 12.46 6.94 7.47
C GLY A 33 11.41 5.86 7.75
N LYS A 34 10.39 6.17 8.55
CA LYS A 34 9.25 5.28 8.80
C LYS A 34 8.38 5.07 7.56
N GLU A 35 8.09 6.13 6.81
CA GLU A 35 7.30 6.05 5.58
C GLU A 35 7.99 5.19 4.52
N ARG A 36 9.30 5.37 4.33
CA ARG A 36 10.11 4.51 3.45
C ARG A 36 10.12 3.05 3.89
N ALA A 37 10.08 2.79 5.21
CA ALA A 37 10.00 1.42 5.75
C ALA A 37 8.66 0.72 5.50
N PHE A 38 7.66 1.41 4.93
CA PHE A 38 6.33 0.89 4.62
C PHE A 38 6.08 0.68 3.12
N ILE A 39 7.02 1.07 2.28
CA ILE A 39 6.92 0.92 0.81
C ILE A 39 7.74 -0.28 0.36
N ASP A 40 7.22 -1.02 -0.62
CA ASP A 40 7.94 -2.08 -1.31
C ASP A 40 8.84 -1.48 -2.39
N ASP A 41 10.13 -1.78 -2.37
CA ASP A 41 11.16 -1.18 -3.23
C ASP A 41 10.99 -1.53 -4.73
N VAL A 42 10.30 -2.64 -5.04
CA VAL A 42 10.09 -3.10 -6.41
C VAL A 42 8.87 -2.45 -7.03
N THR A 43 7.75 -2.44 -6.30
CA THR A 43 6.42 -2.09 -6.84
C THR A 43 5.95 -0.70 -6.46
N GLU A 44 6.62 -0.06 -5.48
CA GLU A 44 6.28 1.29 -4.99
C GLU A 44 4.84 1.39 -4.45
N VAL A 45 4.28 0.26 -4.01
CA VAL A 45 3.07 0.20 -3.19
C VAL A 45 3.44 -0.08 -1.74
N TYR A 46 2.47 -0.10 -0.84
CA TYR A 46 2.73 -0.47 0.54
C TYR A 46 3.23 -1.91 0.64
N ASN A 47 4.04 -2.21 1.65
CA ASN A 47 4.50 -3.57 1.95
C ASN A 47 3.60 -4.26 2.98
N ALA A 48 3.88 -5.55 3.25
CA ALA A 48 3.13 -6.36 4.22
C ALA A 48 3.07 -5.72 5.61
N ARG A 49 4.14 -5.05 6.05
CA ARG A 49 4.19 -4.41 7.37
C ARG A 49 3.17 -3.28 7.50
N PHE A 50 3.02 -2.45 6.48
CA PHE A 50 2.00 -1.41 6.44
C PHE A 50 0.60 -2.02 6.37
N LEU A 51 0.42 -3.05 5.52
CA LEU A 51 -0.85 -3.74 5.36
C LEU A 51 -1.42 -4.21 6.70
N LEU A 52 -0.61 -4.90 7.51
CA LEU A 52 -1.05 -5.40 8.82
C LEU A 52 -1.56 -4.27 9.72
N GLN A 53 -0.85 -3.14 9.76
CA GLN A 53 -1.27 -1.97 10.55
C GLN A 53 -2.50 -1.28 9.97
N ALA A 54 -2.60 -1.20 8.65
CA ALA A 54 -3.76 -0.62 7.96
C ALA A 54 -5.01 -1.47 8.20
N THR A 55 -4.88 -2.81 8.12
CA THR A 55 -6.01 -3.72 8.40
C THR A 55 -6.53 -3.57 9.82
N ASP A 56 -5.66 -3.52 10.82
CA ASP A 56 -6.08 -3.30 12.22
C ASP A 56 -6.85 -1.97 12.38
N ARG A 57 -6.37 -0.90 11.75
CA ARG A 57 -7.03 0.43 11.80
C ARG A 57 -8.38 0.43 11.08
N GLU A 58 -8.45 -0.18 9.90
CA GLU A 58 -9.70 -0.21 9.12
C GLU A 58 -10.74 -1.12 9.77
N VAL A 59 -10.37 -2.24 10.39
CA VAL A 59 -11.28 -3.08 11.18
C VAL A 59 -11.86 -2.29 12.36
N GLN A 60 -11.03 -1.61 13.15
CA GLN A 60 -11.50 -0.76 14.25
C GLN A 60 -12.41 0.38 13.77
N ARG A 61 -12.10 0.97 12.61
CA ARG A 61 -12.94 2.00 12.00
C ARG A 61 -14.28 1.43 11.56
N ALA A 62 -14.25 0.28 10.85
CA ALA A 62 -15.44 -0.42 10.37
C ALA A 62 -16.38 -0.80 11.52
N GLU A 63 -15.82 -1.32 12.62
CA GLU A 63 -16.59 -1.65 13.83
C GLU A 63 -17.20 -0.40 14.48
N ARG A 64 -16.39 0.66 14.68
CA ARG A 64 -16.85 1.90 15.34
C ARG A 64 -17.98 2.59 14.59
N TYR A 65 -17.93 2.61 13.27
CA TYR A 65 -18.88 3.35 12.44
C TYR A 65 -19.93 2.45 11.76
N ALA A 66 -19.96 1.16 12.11
CA ALA A 66 -20.83 0.15 11.47
C ALA A 66 -20.74 0.20 9.93
N LYS A 67 -19.53 0.32 9.40
CA LYS A 67 -19.23 0.36 7.96
C LYS A 67 -18.67 -0.99 7.50
N PRO A 68 -18.98 -1.44 6.28
CA PRO A 68 -18.38 -2.65 5.74
C PRO A 68 -16.93 -2.39 5.35
N LEU A 69 -16.12 -3.45 5.33
CA LEU A 69 -14.76 -3.47 4.82
C LEU A 69 -14.58 -4.75 4.00
N SER A 70 -13.91 -4.69 2.87
CA SER A 70 -13.50 -5.89 2.13
C SER A 70 -11.99 -5.95 1.99
N VAL A 71 -11.48 -7.17 2.01
CA VAL A 71 -10.07 -7.49 1.75
C VAL A 71 -10.02 -8.39 0.51
N LEU A 72 -9.23 -8.00 -0.47
CA LEU A 72 -8.91 -8.79 -1.63
C LEU A 72 -7.49 -9.31 -1.49
N PHE A 73 -7.30 -10.62 -1.59
CA PHE A 73 -5.99 -11.26 -1.65
C PHE A 73 -5.76 -11.77 -3.08
N LEU A 74 -4.68 -11.30 -3.71
CA LEU A 74 -4.40 -11.51 -5.13
C LEU A 74 -3.08 -12.27 -5.27
N ASP A 75 -3.07 -13.27 -6.17
CA ASP A 75 -1.88 -14.05 -6.52
C ASP A 75 -1.72 -14.10 -8.05
N LEU A 76 -0.51 -13.87 -8.57
CA LEU A 76 -0.24 -13.94 -10.00
C LEU A 76 -0.10 -15.40 -10.46
N ASP A 77 -1.01 -15.82 -11.31
CA ASP A 77 -0.98 -17.19 -11.84
C ASP A 77 0.31 -17.45 -12.62
N ARG A 78 1.05 -18.46 -12.16
CA ARG A 78 2.28 -18.97 -12.81
C ARG A 78 3.39 -17.91 -12.97
N PHE A 79 3.49 -16.93 -12.08
CA PHE A 79 4.51 -15.88 -12.16
C PHE A 79 5.95 -16.44 -12.15
N LYS A 80 6.17 -17.58 -11.50
CA LYS A 80 7.46 -18.27 -11.56
C LYS A 80 7.91 -18.52 -13.00
N ASN A 81 7.00 -18.89 -13.92
CA ASN A 81 7.34 -19.13 -15.32
C ASN A 81 7.87 -17.86 -16.03
N VAL A 82 7.41 -16.68 -15.60
CA VAL A 82 7.93 -15.41 -16.11
C VAL A 82 9.40 -15.24 -15.70
N ASN A 83 9.71 -15.47 -14.43
CA ASN A 83 11.09 -15.39 -13.92
C ASN A 83 11.99 -16.43 -14.59
N ASP A 84 11.52 -17.67 -14.73
CA ASP A 84 12.29 -18.77 -15.31
C ASP A 84 12.59 -18.53 -16.81
N ARG A 85 11.66 -17.92 -17.55
CA ARG A 85 11.79 -17.66 -19.00
C ARG A 85 12.49 -16.34 -19.31
N HIS A 86 12.21 -15.27 -18.57
CA HIS A 86 12.63 -13.90 -18.90
C HIS A 86 13.62 -13.31 -17.88
N GLY A 87 13.88 -14.01 -16.78
CA GLY A 87 14.76 -13.55 -15.69
C GLY A 87 14.06 -12.62 -14.68
N HIS A 88 14.65 -12.52 -13.49
CA HIS A 88 14.09 -11.77 -12.36
C HIS A 88 13.95 -10.26 -12.62
N LEU A 89 14.78 -9.68 -13.52
CA LEU A 89 14.67 -8.26 -13.85
C LEU A 89 13.35 -7.96 -14.56
N VAL A 90 12.99 -8.80 -15.55
CA VAL A 90 11.70 -8.69 -16.25
C VAL A 90 10.54 -8.99 -15.29
N GLY A 91 10.67 -9.99 -14.43
CA GLY A 91 9.68 -10.26 -13.39
C GLY A 91 9.41 -9.05 -12.50
N SER A 92 10.47 -8.33 -12.08
CA SER A 92 10.33 -7.10 -11.30
C SER A 92 9.63 -5.98 -12.07
N GLN A 93 9.88 -5.83 -13.37
CA GLN A 93 9.18 -4.88 -14.23
C GLN A 93 7.70 -5.22 -14.39
N VAL A 94 7.39 -6.51 -14.55
CA VAL A 94 6.00 -7.02 -14.59
C VAL A 94 5.27 -6.71 -13.28
N LEU A 95 5.88 -6.97 -12.12
CA LEU A 95 5.28 -6.65 -10.81
C LEU A 95 5.04 -5.14 -10.65
N ARG A 96 5.98 -4.31 -11.08
CA ARG A 96 5.83 -2.85 -11.07
C ARG A 96 4.68 -2.39 -11.97
N ARG A 97 4.59 -2.93 -13.18
CA ARG A 97 3.49 -2.61 -14.11
C ARG A 97 2.15 -3.09 -13.55
N LEU A 98 2.10 -4.30 -12.97
CA LEU A 98 0.91 -4.80 -12.31
C LEU A 98 0.44 -3.87 -11.19
N SER A 99 1.34 -3.41 -10.33
CA SER A 99 0.96 -2.51 -9.24
C SER A 99 0.32 -1.21 -9.74
N GLN A 100 0.76 -0.68 -10.89
CA GLN A 100 0.14 0.48 -11.54
C GLN A 100 -1.28 0.16 -12.02
N VAL A 101 -1.45 -0.99 -12.70
CA VAL A 101 -2.77 -1.46 -13.16
C VAL A 101 -3.74 -1.66 -11.99
N LEU A 102 -3.27 -2.23 -10.88
CA LEU A 102 -4.07 -2.41 -9.68
C LEU A 102 -4.46 -1.06 -9.06
N LYS A 103 -3.53 -0.09 -8.98
CA LYS A 103 -3.81 1.28 -8.51
C LYS A 103 -4.90 1.97 -9.35
N GLU A 104 -4.89 1.79 -10.67
CA GLU A 104 -5.90 2.36 -11.58
C GLU A 104 -7.30 1.73 -11.38
N CYS A 105 -7.35 0.52 -10.80
CA CYS A 105 -8.60 -0.20 -10.53
C CYS A 105 -9.24 0.12 -9.17
N ILE A 106 -8.60 0.89 -8.31
CA ILE A 106 -9.07 1.16 -6.94
C ILE A 106 -9.15 2.66 -6.69
N ARG A 107 -9.79 3.05 -5.58
CA ARG A 107 -9.91 4.46 -5.17
C ARG A 107 -8.66 4.88 -4.40
N GLN A 108 -8.41 6.19 -4.32
CA GLN A 108 -7.31 6.74 -3.52
C GLN A 108 -7.41 6.42 -2.01
N VAL A 109 -8.63 6.19 -1.50
CA VAL A 109 -8.87 5.83 -0.10
C VAL A 109 -8.62 4.35 0.19
N ASP A 110 -8.56 3.51 -0.85
CA ASP A 110 -8.28 2.09 -0.72
C ASP A 110 -6.77 1.88 -0.55
N THR A 111 -6.40 0.82 0.14
CA THR A 111 -5.00 0.49 0.39
C THR A 111 -4.56 -0.67 -0.50
N LEU A 112 -3.53 -0.46 -1.31
CA LEU A 112 -2.86 -1.52 -2.07
C LEU A 112 -1.50 -1.81 -1.45
N ALA A 113 -1.24 -3.09 -1.15
CA ALA A 113 0.03 -3.55 -0.62
C ALA A 113 0.52 -4.80 -1.35
N ARG A 114 1.85 -4.96 -1.43
CA ARG A 114 2.48 -6.21 -1.79
C ARG A 114 2.73 -7.02 -0.52
N TYR A 115 2.09 -8.18 -0.42
CA TYR A 115 2.23 -9.04 0.75
C TYR A 115 3.58 -9.79 0.75
N GLY A 116 4.00 -10.28 -0.40
CA GLY A 116 5.29 -10.93 -0.62
C GLY A 116 5.35 -11.59 -2.00
N GLY A 117 6.51 -11.83 -2.55
CA GLY A 117 6.66 -12.52 -3.83
C GLY A 117 5.80 -11.88 -4.95
N ASP A 118 4.81 -12.61 -5.42
CA ASP A 118 3.81 -12.28 -6.44
C ASP A 118 2.41 -12.02 -5.85
N GLU A 119 2.31 -11.94 -4.51
CA GLU A 119 1.06 -11.73 -3.78
C GLU A 119 0.81 -10.26 -3.47
N PHE A 120 -0.40 -9.80 -3.74
CA PHE A 120 -0.88 -8.46 -3.42
C PHE A 120 -2.14 -8.53 -2.55
N THR A 121 -2.37 -7.48 -1.77
CA THR A 121 -3.59 -7.35 -0.97
C THR A 121 -4.16 -5.96 -1.14
N ILE A 122 -5.49 -5.87 -1.24
CA ILE A 122 -6.21 -4.60 -1.33
C ILE A 122 -7.22 -4.53 -0.18
N LEU A 123 -7.19 -3.44 0.58
CA LEU A 123 -8.23 -3.10 1.55
C LEU A 123 -9.18 -2.10 0.91
N LEU A 124 -10.45 -2.46 0.80
CA LEU A 124 -11.52 -1.64 0.23
C LEU A 124 -12.36 -1.06 1.37
N ALA A 125 -12.11 0.19 1.71
CA ALA A 125 -12.83 0.90 2.76
C ALA A 125 -14.31 1.13 2.37
N ASP A 126 -15.20 1.07 3.36
CA ASP A 126 -16.65 1.29 3.20
C ASP A 126 -17.26 0.44 2.05
N THR A 127 -16.78 -0.81 1.88
CA THR A 127 -17.15 -1.69 0.76
C THR A 127 -17.46 -3.09 1.30
N GLY A 128 -18.68 -3.58 1.06
CA GLY A 128 -19.11 -4.93 1.46
C GLY A 128 -18.61 -6.01 0.50
N ALA A 129 -18.72 -7.28 0.92
CA ALA A 129 -18.18 -8.43 0.20
C ALA A 129 -18.70 -8.54 -1.25
N GLU A 130 -19.98 -8.30 -1.48
CA GLU A 130 -20.57 -8.34 -2.83
C GLU A 130 -19.96 -7.28 -3.76
N ALA A 131 -19.84 -6.03 -3.29
CA ALA A 131 -19.18 -4.96 -4.06
C ALA A 131 -17.67 -5.24 -4.22
N GLY A 132 -17.04 -5.85 -3.21
CA GLY A 132 -15.66 -6.34 -3.28
C GLY A 132 -15.47 -7.37 -4.39
N MET A 133 -16.40 -8.32 -4.53
CA MET A 133 -16.39 -9.31 -5.62
C MET A 133 -16.50 -8.67 -7.01
N GLN A 134 -17.33 -7.63 -7.16
CA GLN A 134 -17.45 -6.91 -8.44
C GLN A 134 -16.14 -6.18 -8.79
N ILE A 135 -15.48 -5.58 -7.78
CA ILE A 135 -14.18 -4.93 -7.94
C ILE A 135 -13.11 -5.98 -8.29
N ALA A 136 -13.08 -7.11 -7.59
CA ALA A 136 -12.16 -8.21 -7.86
C ALA A 136 -12.29 -8.72 -9.30
N GLU A 137 -13.52 -8.95 -9.80
CA GLU A 137 -13.74 -9.40 -11.17
C GLU A 137 -13.31 -8.33 -12.20
N ARG A 138 -13.53 -7.05 -11.94
CA ARG A 138 -13.01 -5.97 -12.78
C ARG A 138 -11.49 -5.98 -12.84
N ILE A 139 -10.81 -6.10 -11.69
CA ILE A 139 -9.36 -6.21 -11.61
C ILE A 139 -8.86 -7.42 -12.41
N ARG A 140 -9.46 -8.60 -12.18
CA ARG A 140 -9.10 -9.84 -12.87
C ARG A 140 -9.18 -9.70 -14.40
N ARG A 141 -10.26 -9.10 -14.92
CA ARG A 141 -10.43 -8.84 -16.36
C ARG A 141 -9.40 -7.83 -16.86
N THR A 142 -9.16 -6.75 -16.13
CA THR A 142 -8.20 -5.72 -16.54
C THR A 142 -6.81 -6.32 -16.67
N VAL A 143 -6.36 -7.11 -15.67
CA VAL A 143 -5.05 -7.77 -15.72
C VAL A 143 -4.96 -8.75 -16.89
N ALA A 144 -5.98 -9.59 -17.12
CA ALA A 144 -6.01 -10.56 -18.22
C ALA A 144 -5.92 -9.90 -19.61
N HIS A 145 -6.40 -8.66 -19.77
CA HIS A 145 -6.33 -7.90 -21.03
C HIS A 145 -5.06 -7.02 -21.13
N THR A 146 -4.32 -6.84 -20.04
CA THR A 146 -3.09 -6.04 -20.02
C THR A 146 -1.96 -6.84 -20.69
N LEU A 147 -1.21 -6.16 -21.54
CA LEU A 147 0.05 -6.67 -22.08
C LEU A 147 1.19 -6.14 -21.23
N PHE A 148 2.00 -7.05 -20.69
CA PHE A 148 3.20 -6.72 -19.96
C PHE A 148 4.41 -6.85 -20.89
N GLU A 149 5.42 -6.01 -20.71
CA GLU A 149 6.62 -6.07 -21.52
C GLU A 149 7.50 -7.25 -21.09
N GLY A 150 7.83 -8.10 -22.05
CA GLY A 150 8.81 -9.18 -21.89
C GLY A 150 10.21 -8.76 -22.31
N GLY A 151 11.22 -9.49 -21.87
CA GLY A 151 12.58 -9.34 -22.38
C GLY A 151 12.62 -9.60 -23.88
N GLY A 152 13.15 -8.63 -24.66
CA GLY A 152 13.24 -8.76 -26.12
C GLY A 152 12.00 -8.30 -26.89
N GLY A 153 11.04 -7.62 -26.25
CA GLY A 153 9.86 -7.04 -26.91
C GLY A 153 8.67 -8.00 -27.09
N GLU A 154 8.77 -9.24 -26.63
CA GLU A 154 7.62 -10.16 -26.61
C GLU A 154 6.63 -9.76 -25.52
N PRO A 155 5.31 -9.59 -25.82
CA PRO A 155 4.31 -9.29 -24.82
C PRO A 155 4.04 -10.51 -23.93
N ILE A 156 4.03 -10.29 -22.60
CA ILE A 156 3.64 -11.29 -21.61
C ILE A 156 2.16 -11.08 -21.27
N ARG A 157 1.38 -12.16 -21.24
CA ARG A 157 0.00 -12.20 -20.73
C ARG A 157 -0.02 -12.96 -19.42
N LEU A 158 -0.68 -12.38 -18.43
CA LEU A 158 -0.83 -12.95 -17.10
C LEU A 158 -2.29 -12.93 -16.69
N THR A 159 -2.62 -13.84 -15.81
CA THR A 159 -3.89 -13.83 -15.08
C THR A 159 -3.60 -13.76 -13.58
N ILE A 160 -4.62 -13.45 -12.82
CA ILE A 160 -4.55 -13.44 -11.35
C ILE A 160 -5.72 -14.20 -10.75
N SER A 161 -5.46 -14.88 -9.66
CA SER A 161 -6.47 -15.45 -8.78
C SER A 161 -6.74 -14.47 -7.64
N ILE A 162 -8.02 -14.29 -7.26
CA ILE A 162 -8.41 -13.32 -6.25
C ILE A 162 -9.37 -13.96 -5.26
N GLY A 163 -8.99 -13.96 -3.97
CA GLY A 163 -9.88 -14.26 -2.85
C GLY A 163 -10.49 -12.97 -2.29
N VAL A 164 -11.74 -13.01 -1.81
CA VAL A 164 -12.43 -11.86 -1.21
C VAL A 164 -12.97 -12.24 0.17
N ALA A 165 -12.59 -11.45 1.18
CA ALA A 165 -13.17 -11.53 2.52
C ALA A 165 -13.82 -10.20 2.90
N GLY A 166 -14.97 -10.26 3.57
CA GLY A 166 -15.73 -9.09 4.04
C GLY A 166 -15.86 -9.06 5.56
N PHE A 167 -15.71 -7.89 6.14
CA PHE A 167 -16.04 -7.61 7.55
C PHE A 167 -17.49 -7.15 7.66
N PRO A 168 -18.25 -7.65 8.62
CA PRO A 168 -17.91 -8.66 9.64
C PRO A 168 -18.21 -10.11 9.25
N GLU A 169 -18.66 -10.37 8.02
CA GLU A 169 -19.24 -11.64 7.57
C GLU A 169 -18.24 -12.81 7.56
N HIS A 170 -17.01 -12.57 7.10
CA HIS A 170 -15.98 -13.60 6.95
C HIS A 170 -14.90 -13.54 8.04
N GLY A 171 -14.80 -12.42 8.75
CA GLY A 171 -13.86 -12.22 9.85
C GLY A 171 -14.15 -10.93 10.60
N ARG A 172 -13.81 -10.90 11.90
CA ARG A 172 -14.01 -9.72 12.75
C ARG A 172 -12.72 -9.07 13.22
N ASP A 173 -11.62 -9.63 12.83
CA ASP A 173 -10.27 -9.13 13.09
C ASP A 173 -9.36 -9.36 11.89
N ARG A 174 -8.15 -8.86 11.99
CA ARG A 174 -7.14 -9.03 10.94
C ARG A 174 -6.89 -10.50 10.60
N THR A 175 -6.81 -11.37 11.59
CA THR A 175 -6.48 -12.79 11.40
C THR A 175 -7.57 -13.55 10.65
N GLY A 176 -8.83 -13.15 10.85
CA GLY A 176 -9.96 -13.74 10.14
C GLY A 176 -10.17 -13.20 8.73
N LEU A 177 -9.56 -12.05 8.40
CA LEU A 177 -9.70 -11.40 7.08
C LEU A 177 -8.51 -11.63 6.16
N LEU A 178 -7.30 -11.87 6.68
CA LEU A 178 -6.07 -12.20 5.97
C LEU A 178 -5.69 -13.67 6.12
#